data_edbc396d518a1fac76545813159ed519
#
_entry.id   edbc396d518a1fac76545813159ed519
#
_cell.length_a   1.000
_cell.length_b   1.000
_cell.length_c   1.000
_cell.angle_alpha   90.00
_cell.angle_beta   90.00
_cell.angle_gamma   90.00
#
_symmetry.space_group_name_H-M   'P 1'
#
loop_
_entity.id
_entity.type
_entity.pdbx_description
1 polymer ?
#
loop_
_entity_poly.entity_id
_entity_poly.type
_entity_poly.pdbx_seq_one_letter_code
_entity_poly.pdbx_strand_id
1 'polypeptide(L)'
;MKETVTAPTDGFHQEESTLEVEKKKSQPFELEDSEYHLKACKVSTPEVQTTPVIFTSPHSGRNYFPQFLASSRLNKLDLRRSEDAFIDEVFKRVPENGAPLLCAKFPRAYVDVNREAFELDPTMFHDPLPNFVKTTSPRITAGLGTIAKIVTDGEEIYHAKISVKEALWR
;
A
#
# COMPACT_ATOMS: atom_id res chain seq x y z
N MET A 1 13.46 80.60 21.16
CA MET A 1 12.26 79.76 21.37
C MET A 1 12.23 78.72 20.29
N LYS A 2 12.56 77.49 20.62
CA LYS A 2 12.48 76.34 19.71
C LYS A 2 11.54 75.33 20.39
N GLU A 3 10.37 75.12 19.80
CA GLU A 3 9.41 74.13 20.23
C GLU A 3 9.83 72.79 19.66
N THR A 4 9.97 71.81 20.55
CA THR A 4 10.28 70.42 20.21
C THR A 4 8.98 69.65 20.16
N VAL A 5 8.59 69.21 18.99
CA VAL A 5 7.42 68.31 18.78
C VAL A 5 7.88 66.88 18.97
N THR A 6 7.34 66.21 19.97
CA THR A 6 7.51 64.75 20.21
C THR A 6 6.44 64.01 19.45
N ALA A 7 6.87 63.06 18.60
CA ALA A 7 5.99 62.12 17.92
C ALA A 7 5.62 60.96 18.85
N PRO A 8 4.40 60.41 18.74
CA PRO A 8 4.01 59.22 19.49
C PRO A 8 4.58 57.94 18.89
N THR A 9 5.14 57.08 19.75
CA THR A 9 5.59 55.73 19.43
C THR A 9 4.40 54.79 19.47
N ASP A 10 3.92 54.37 18.30
CA ASP A 10 2.97 53.25 18.20
C ASP A 10 3.73 51.94 18.39
N GLY A 11 3.38 51.24 19.47
CA GLY A 11 3.87 49.91 19.75
C GLY A 11 3.16 48.86 18.88
N PHE A 12 3.87 48.33 17.92
CA PHE A 12 3.45 47.10 17.23
C PHE A 12 3.70 45.93 18.15
N HIS A 13 2.65 45.36 18.76
CA HIS A 13 2.66 44.03 19.33
C HIS A 13 2.65 43.03 18.19
N GLN A 14 3.79 42.37 17.97
CA GLN A 14 3.84 41.13 17.19
C GLN A 14 3.27 40.00 18.04
N GLU A 15 2.06 39.55 17.73
CA GLU A 15 1.55 38.28 18.17
C GLU A 15 2.28 37.18 17.38
N GLU A 16 3.25 36.55 18.00
CA GLU A 16 3.80 35.27 17.56
C GLU A 16 2.72 34.18 17.72
N SER A 17 1.99 33.87 16.63
CA SER A 17 1.16 32.70 16.57
C SER A 17 2.07 31.47 16.45
N THR A 18 2.41 30.88 17.58
CA THR A 18 2.99 29.54 17.67
C THR A 18 1.98 28.53 17.14
N LEU A 19 2.11 28.15 15.87
CA LEU A 19 1.45 26.99 15.32
C LEU A 19 2.08 25.75 15.96
N GLU A 20 1.45 25.24 17.01
CA GLU A 20 1.70 23.89 17.52
C GLU A 20 1.29 22.88 16.44
N VAL A 21 2.28 22.41 15.69
CA VAL A 21 2.14 21.22 14.87
C VAL A 21 2.02 20.04 15.82
N GLU A 22 0.78 19.66 16.13
CA GLU A 22 0.52 18.40 16.82
C GLU A 22 1.17 17.27 16.02
N LYS A 23 2.27 16.76 16.53
CA LYS A 23 2.85 15.47 16.11
C LYS A 23 1.82 14.40 16.42
N LYS A 24 0.96 14.07 15.46
CA LYS A 24 0.16 12.84 15.50
C LYS A 24 1.16 11.68 15.69
N LYS A 25 1.26 11.20 16.93
CA LYS A 25 1.93 9.92 17.23
C LYS A 25 1.23 8.88 16.38
N SER A 26 1.98 8.25 15.47
CA SER A 26 1.52 7.08 14.76
C SER A 26 1.08 6.05 15.80
N GLN A 27 -0.20 5.71 15.81
CA GLN A 27 -0.69 4.63 16.68
C GLN A 27 0.02 3.34 16.28
N PRO A 28 0.40 2.49 17.25
CA PRO A 28 0.98 1.19 16.93
C PRO A 28 -0.04 0.41 16.07
N PHE A 29 0.45 -0.22 15.01
CA PHE A 29 -0.32 -1.12 14.18
C PHE A 29 -0.74 -2.32 15.04
N GLU A 30 -1.95 -2.25 15.62
CA GLU A 30 -2.57 -3.35 16.33
C GLU A 30 -3.29 -4.25 15.32
N LEU A 31 -2.76 -5.46 15.20
CA LEU A 31 -3.27 -6.54 14.37
C LEU A 31 -4.53 -7.13 15.03
N GLU A 32 -5.71 -6.68 14.65
CA GLU A 32 -6.93 -7.46 14.89
C GLU A 32 -6.98 -8.61 13.88
N ASP A 33 -6.49 -9.75 14.31
CA ASP A 33 -6.02 -10.86 13.50
C ASP A 33 -7.10 -11.67 12.77
N SER A 34 -8.37 -11.53 13.08
CA SER A 34 -9.32 -12.57 12.72
C SER A 34 -10.18 -12.33 11.48
N GLU A 35 -10.48 -11.08 11.13
CA GLU A 35 -11.45 -10.78 10.06
C GLU A 35 -10.81 -10.55 8.69
N TYR A 36 -9.55 -10.13 8.65
CA TYR A 36 -8.85 -9.81 7.41
C TYR A 36 -8.33 -11.04 6.68
N HIS A 37 -7.85 -12.05 7.39
CA HIS A 37 -7.26 -13.25 6.80
C HIS A 37 -8.27 -14.16 6.10
N LEU A 38 -9.48 -14.30 6.65
CA LEU A 38 -10.52 -15.17 6.08
C LEU A 38 -11.10 -14.67 4.75
N LYS A 39 -10.75 -13.45 4.32
CA LYS A 39 -11.28 -12.82 3.11
C LYS A 39 -10.21 -12.34 2.13
N ALA A 40 -8.97 -12.78 2.29
CA ALA A 40 -7.87 -12.35 1.41
C ALA A 40 -8.06 -12.83 -0.04
N CYS A 41 -8.68 -13.99 -0.24
CA CYS A 41 -8.97 -14.52 -1.56
C CYS A 41 -10.39 -15.07 -1.66
N LYS A 42 -10.81 -15.31 -2.90
CA LYS A 42 -12.03 -16.05 -3.25
C LYS A 42 -11.61 -17.25 -4.07
N VAL A 43 -12.01 -18.45 -3.63
CA VAL A 43 -11.90 -19.68 -4.41
C VAL A 43 -13.28 -20.03 -4.95
N SER A 44 -13.39 -20.21 -6.25
CA SER A 44 -14.59 -20.71 -6.93
C SER A 44 -14.25 -22.06 -7.55
N THR A 45 -14.90 -23.13 -7.08
CA THR A 45 -14.68 -24.50 -7.55
C THR A 45 -15.77 -24.91 -8.52
N PRO A 46 -15.44 -25.72 -9.53
CA PRO A 46 -16.45 -26.38 -10.34
C PRO A 46 -17.23 -27.42 -9.52
N GLU A 47 -18.42 -27.77 -9.95
CA GLU A 47 -19.17 -28.90 -9.38
C GLU A 47 -18.41 -30.22 -9.56
N VAL A 48 -17.84 -30.43 -10.75
CA VAL A 48 -16.94 -31.53 -11.06
C VAL A 48 -15.70 -30.91 -11.75
N GLN A 49 -14.52 -31.19 -11.18
CA GLN A 49 -13.27 -30.77 -11.81
C GLN A 49 -12.92 -31.77 -12.93
N THR A 50 -12.91 -31.26 -14.16
CA THR A 50 -12.65 -32.03 -15.38
C THR A 50 -11.30 -31.78 -16.02
N THR A 51 -10.54 -30.80 -15.48
CA THR A 51 -9.23 -30.42 -15.98
C THR A 51 -8.21 -30.32 -14.82
N PRO A 52 -6.94 -30.67 -15.02
CA PRO A 52 -5.87 -30.47 -14.03
C PRO A 52 -5.37 -29.02 -13.93
N VAL A 53 -6.02 -28.07 -14.57
CA VAL A 53 -5.62 -26.66 -14.60
C VAL A 53 -6.34 -25.88 -13.51
N ILE A 54 -5.61 -24.98 -12.84
CA ILE A 54 -6.14 -23.99 -11.91
C ILE A 54 -5.91 -22.60 -12.50
N PHE A 55 -6.96 -21.78 -12.51
CA PHE A 55 -6.87 -20.38 -12.91
C PHE A 55 -6.67 -19.49 -11.71
N THR A 56 -5.82 -18.46 -11.85
CA THR A 56 -5.60 -17.48 -10.81
C THR A 56 -5.75 -16.04 -11.35
N SER A 57 -6.36 -15.17 -10.56
CA SER A 57 -6.40 -13.73 -10.78
C SER A 57 -5.79 -13.01 -9.57
N PRO A 58 -4.44 -12.90 -9.54
CA PRO A 58 -3.72 -12.36 -8.37
C PRO A 58 -3.79 -10.84 -8.25
N HIS A 59 -4.15 -10.12 -9.31
CA HIS A 59 -4.00 -8.67 -9.40
C HIS A 59 -5.29 -7.89 -9.67
N SER A 60 -6.46 -8.54 -9.62
CA SER A 60 -7.76 -7.86 -9.82
C SER A 60 -8.40 -7.41 -8.51
N GLY A 61 -7.76 -7.65 -7.37
CA GLY A 61 -8.32 -7.34 -6.05
C GLY A 61 -8.48 -5.84 -5.82
N ARG A 62 -9.63 -5.45 -5.22
CA ARG A 62 -10.05 -4.06 -5.06
C ARG A 62 -10.39 -3.68 -3.62
N ASN A 63 -10.07 -4.54 -2.66
CA ASN A 63 -10.23 -4.25 -1.23
C ASN A 63 -9.02 -3.47 -0.73
N TYR A 64 -9.12 -2.13 -0.75
CA TYR A 64 -8.11 -1.23 -0.25
C TYR A 64 -8.33 -0.98 1.24
N PHE A 65 -7.42 -1.45 2.08
CA PHE A 65 -7.49 -1.28 3.52
C PHE A 65 -7.28 0.17 3.91
N PRO A 66 -8.04 0.70 4.91
CA PRO A 66 -7.90 2.09 5.35
C PRO A 66 -6.47 2.46 5.76
N GLN A 67 -5.76 1.57 6.46
CA GLN A 67 -4.38 1.78 6.89
C GLN A 67 -3.42 1.90 5.70
N PHE A 68 -3.62 1.08 4.66
CA PHE A 68 -2.83 1.17 3.43
C PHE A 68 -3.08 2.49 2.69
N LEU A 69 -4.34 2.89 2.55
CA LEU A 69 -4.69 4.18 1.95
C LEU A 69 -4.09 5.35 2.74
N ALA A 70 -4.09 5.28 4.07
CA ALA A 70 -3.50 6.30 4.93
C ALA A 70 -1.97 6.36 4.84
N SER A 71 -1.29 5.26 4.51
CA SER A 71 0.17 5.22 4.30
C SER A 71 0.59 5.64 2.89
N SER A 72 -0.35 5.70 1.95
CA SER A 72 -0.10 6.02 0.56
C SER A 72 -0.15 7.53 0.30
N ARG A 73 0.79 8.03 -0.52
CA ARG A 73 0.73 9.39 -1.11
C ARG A 73 -0.21 9.49 -2.30
N LEU A 74 -0.61 8.33 -2.85
CA LEU A 74 -1.51 8.23 -3.97
C LEU A 74 -2.95 8.06 -3.48
N ASN A 75 -3.88 8.66 -4.18
CA ASN A 75 -5.29 8.39 -3.97
C ASN A 75 -5.67 6.99 -4.49
N LYS A 76 -6.87 6.53 -4.16
CA LYS A 76 -7.33 5.19 -4.55
C LYS A 76 -7.35 4.97 -6.07
N LEU A 77 -7.66 6.01 -6.84
CA LEU A 77 -7.72 5.89 -8.31
C LEU A 77 -6.33 5.69 -8.91
N ASP A 78 -5.33 6.41 -8.42
CA ASP A 78 -3.95 6.27 -8.88
C ASP A 78 -3.36 4.92 -8.48
N LEU A 79 -3.64 4.42 -7.26
CA LEU A 79 -3.26 3.07 -6.84
C LEU A 79 -3.82 1.97 -7.76
N ARG A 80 -5.02 2.17 -8.31
CA ARG A 80 -5.67 1.23 -9.22
C ARG A 80 -4.96 1.07 -10.58
N ARG A 81 -4.06 1.97 -10.93
CA ARG A 81 -3.25 1.87 -12.14
C ARG A 81 -2.35 0.63 -12.17
N SER A 82 -2.15 -0.02 -11.02
CA SER A 82 -1.46 -1.31 -10.91
C SER A 82 -2.37 -2.53 -11.03
N GLU A 83 -3.71 -2.36 -11.07
CA GLU A 83 -4.63 -3.47 -11.18
C GLU A 83 -4.62 -4.09 -12.59
N ASP A 84 -4.74 -5.41 -12.66
CA ASP A 84 -5.23 -6.09 -13.85
C ASP A 84 -6.77 -6.04 -13.77
N ALA A 85 -7.32 -4.85 -14.08
CA ALA A 85 -8.69 -4.52 -13.76
C ALA A 85 -9.69 -5.46 -14.46
N PHE A 86 -10.67 -5.96 -13.68
CA PHE A 86 -11.78 -6.81 -14.15
C PHE A 86 -11.39 -8.21 -14.68
N ILE A 87 -10.15 -8.65 -14.54
CA ILE A 87 -9.75 -10.02 -14.95
C ILE A 87 -10.52 -11.08 -14.15
N ASP A 88 -10.81 -10.86 -12.90
CA ASP A 88 -11.69 -11.70 -12.08
C ASP A 88 -13.11 -11.82 -12.65
N GLU A 89 -13.63 -10.76 -13.27
CA GLU A 89 -14.94 -10.77 -13.92
C GLU A 89 -14.90 -11.47 -15.29
N VAL A 90 -13.83 -11.29 -16.06
CA VAL A 90 -13.63 -11.96 -17.35
C VAL A 90 -13.58 -13.48 -17.16
N PHE A 91 -12.88 -13.95 -16.13
CA PHE A 91 -12.68 -15.36 -15.85
C PHE A 91 -13.73 -15.97 -14.91
N LYS A 92 -14.75 -15.23 -14.47
CA LYS A 92 -15.75 -15.70 -13.47
C LYS A 92 -16.47 -17.00 -13.85
N ARG A 93 -16.53 -17.33 -15.15
CA ARG A 93 -17.18 -18.53 -15.69
C ARG A 93 -16.23 -19.73 -15.81
N VAL A 94 -14.97 -19.62 -15.41
CA VAL A 94 -14.01 -20.73 -15.43
C VAL A 94 -14.52 -21.96 -14.70
N PRO A 95 -15.19 -21.86 -13.53
CA PRO A 95 -15.73 -23.04 -12.85
C PRO A 95 -16.80 -23.79 -13.66
N GLU A 96 -17.58 -23.12 -14.48
CA GLU A 96 -18.56 -23.76 -15.36
C GLU A 96 -17.88 -24.66 -16.42
N ASN A 97 -16.58 -24.47 -16.66
CA ASN A 97 -15.76 -25.22 -17.60
C ASN A 97 -14.85 -26.26 -16.91
N GLY A 98 -15.14 -26.62 -15.66
CA GLY A 98 -14.49 -27.70 -14.93
C GLY A 98 -13.11 -27.39 -14.35
N ALA A 99 -12.75 -26.11 -14.20
CA ALA A 99 -11.50 -25.68 -13.56
C ALA A 99 -11.77 -24.77 -12.35
N PRO A 100 -10.98 -24.86 -11.26
CA PRO A 100 -11.04 -23.89 -10.16
C PRO A 100 -10.51 -22.52 -10.56
N LEU A 101 -11.07 -21.47 -9.93
CA LEU A 101 -10.60 -20.08 -10.06
C LEU A 101 -10.27 -19.51 -8.67
N LEU A 102 -9.06 -19.05 -8.49
CA LEU A 102 -8.57 -18.35 -7.29
C LEU A 102 -8.35 -16.87 -7.59
N CYS A 103 -9.06 -15.97 -6.90
CA CYS A 103 -8.92 -14.51 -7.06
C CYS A 103 -8.43 -13.88 -5.76
N ALA A 104 -7.36 -13.08 -5.81
CA ALA A 104 -7.01 -12.19 -4.72
C ALA A 104 -8.08 -11.09 -4.58
N LYS A 105 -8.38 -10.67 -3.33
CA LYS A 105 -9.31 -9.58 -3.06
C LYS A 105 -8.62 -8.26 -2.76
N PHE A 106 -7.38 -8.29 -2.25
CA PHE A 106 -6.55 -7.13 -2.01
C PHE A 106 -5.83 -6.67 -3.29
N PRO A 107 -5.48 -5.40 -3.39
CA PRO A 107 -4.77 -4.89 -4.57
C PRO A 107 -3.31 -5.34 -4.60
N ARG A 108 -2.75 -5.56 -5.78
CA ARG A 108 -1.32 -5.86 -5.93
C ARG A 108 -0.39 -4.75 -5.43
N ALA A 109 -0.86 -3.52 -5.37
CA ALA A 109 -0.12 -2.40 -4.79
C ALA A 109 0.10 -2.55 -3.27
N TYR A 110 -0.74 -3.37 -2.59
CA TYR A 110 -0.60 -3.69 -1.18
C TYR A 110 0.40 -4.82 -0.94
N VAL A 111 0.24 -5.93 -1.66
CA VAL A 111 1.18 -7.04 -1.73
C VAL A 111 1.01 -7.77 -3.07
N ASP A 112 2.10 -8.03 -3.77
CA ASP A 112 2.08 -8.76 -5.04
C ASP A 112 2.38 -10.24 -4.82
N VAL A 113 1.32 -11.05 -4.76
CA VAL A 113 1.40 -12.51 -4.55
C VAL A 113 1.91 -13.29 -5.77
N ASN A 114 2.16 -12.61 -6.88
CA ASN A 114 2.82 -13.15 -8.06
C ASN A 114 4.31 -12.77 -8.10
N ARG A 115 4.91 -12.60 -6.92
CA ARG A 115 6.34 -12.37 -6.72
C ARG A 115 6.93 -13.45 -5.84
N GLU A 116 8.25 -13.57 -5.87
CA GLU A 116 8.97 -14.43 -4.93
C GLU A 116 8.79 -13.88 -3.51
N ALA A 117 8.46 -14.75 -2.56
CA ALA A 117 8.29 -14.36 -1.18
C ALA A 117 9.55 -13.63 -0.66
N PHE A 118 9.34 -12.59 0.13
CA PHE A 118 10.41 -11.79 0.75
C PHE A 118 11.37 -11.11 -0.25
N GLU A 119 10.93 -10.81 -1.47
CA GLU A 119 11.67 -9.97 -2.43
C GLU A 119 11.36 -8.50 -2.12
N LEU A 120 12.18 -7.86 -1.24
CA LEU A 120 11.91 -6.54 -0.68
C LEU A 120 13.02 -5.52 -0.99
N ASP A 121 12.63 -4.29 -1.35
CA ASP A 121 13.55 -3.17 -1.55
C ASP A 121 13.96 -2.58 -0.18
N PRO A 122 15.25 -2.68 0.24
CA PRO A 122 15.68 -2.21 1.55
C PRO A 122 15.50 -0.69 1.74
N THR A 123 15.40 0.08 0.67
CA THR A 123 15.19 1.54 0.76
C THR A 123 13.83 1.93 1.31
N MET A 124 12.86 1.00 1.28
CA MET A 124 11.48 1.21 1.72
C MET A 124 11.29 1.07 3.23
N PHE A 125 12.29 0.58 3.97
CA PHE A 125 12.13 0.17 5.38
C PHE A 125 12.92 1.04 6.34
N HIS A 126 12.36 1.26 7.55
CA HIS A 126 13.09 1.91 8.65
C HIS A 126 14.10 0.97 9.28
N ASP A 127 13.71 -0.30 9.41
CA ASP A 127 14.47 -1.33 10.11
C ASP A 127 15.35 -2.11 9.15
N PRO A 128 16.48 -2.70 9.60
CA PRO A 128 17.24 -3.63 8.79
C PRO A 128 16.41 -4.87 8.46
N LEU A 129 16.49 -5.29 7.19
CA LEU A 129 15.79 -6.49 6.73
C LEU A 129 16.46 -7.76 7.28
N PRO A 130 15.70 -8.81 7.64
CA PRO A 130 16.24 -10.10 8.02
C PRO A 130 17.08 -10.74 6.91
N ASN A 131 18.06 -11.57 7.29
CA ASN A 131 19.00 -12.18 6.36
C ASN A 131 18.37 -13.11 5.30
N PHE A 132 17.14 -13.60 5.55
CA PHE A 132 16.43 -14.44 4.58
C PHE A 132 15.74 -13.64 3.47
N VAL A 133 15.69 -12.30 3.60
CA VAL A 133 15.06 -11.42 2.61
C VAL A 133 15.99 -11.24 1.41
N LYS A 134 15.43 -11.42 0.22
CA LYS A 134 16.10 -11.13 -1.03
C LYS A 134 16.01 -9.63 -1.32
N THR A 135 17.15 -8.97 -1.31
CA THR A 135 17.23 -7.51 -1.45
C THR A 135 17.73 -7.04 -2.81
N THR A 136 18.05 -7.97 -3.71
CA THR A 136 18.59 -7.66 -5.04
C THR A 136 17.92 -8.51 -6.11
N SER A 137 17.26 -7.84 -7.04
CA SER A 137 16.72 -8.46 -8.26
C SER A 137 16.38 -7.36 -9.27
N PRO A 138 16.21 -7.67 -10.56
CA PRO A 138 15.71 -6.71 -11.53
C PRO A 138 14.35 -6.10 -11.14
N ARG A 139 13.49 -6.86 -10.46
CA ARG A 139 12.17 -6.39 -9.98
C ARG A 139 12.31 -5.40 -8.85
N ILE A 140 13.17 -5.68 -7.85
CA ILE A 140 13.46 -4.74 -6.76
C ILE A 140 14.03 -3.44 -7.33
N THR A 141 15.00 -3.52 -8.24
CA THR A 141 15.58 -2.35 -8.90
C THR A 141 14.52 -1.52 -9.64
N ALA A 142 13.51 -2.18 -10.20
CA ALA A 142 12.36 -1.53 -10.84
C ALA A 142 11.27 -1.06 -9.86
N GLY A 143 11.43 -1.23 -8.56
CA GLY A 143 10.41 -0.88 -7.55
C GLY A 143 9.21 -1.83 -7.48
N LEU A 144 9.35 -3.07 -7.99
CA LEU A 144 8.28 -4.05 -8.19
C LEU A 144 8.52 -5.34 -7.39
N GLY A 145 9.05 -5.24 -6.20
CA GLY A 145 9.17 -6.37 -5.27
C GLY A 145 7.82 -6.89 -4.76
N THR A 146 7.84 -7.80 -3.79
CA THR A 146 6.63 -8.33 -3.14
C THR A 146 5.77 -7.23 -2.53
N ILE A 147 6.43 -6.26 -1.89
CA ILE A 147 5.81 -4.97 -1.53
C ILE A 147 6.25 -3.97 -2.60
N ALA A 148 5.29 -3.55 -3.43
CA ALA A 148 5.56 -2.62 -4.51
C ALA A 148 5.91 -1.22 -3.96
N LYS A 149 6.98 -0.61 -4.49
CA LYS A 149 7.38 0.76 -4.19
C LYS A 149 6.61 1.77 -5.04
N ILE A 150 6.32 1.39 -6.28
CA ILE A 150 5.72 2.26 -7.30
C ILE A 150 4.48 1.61 -7.93
N VAL A 151 3.62 2.44 -8.51
CA VAL A 151 2.60 2.01 -9.47
C VAL A 151 3.13 2.05 -10.91
N THR A 152 2.31 1.64 -11.87
CA THR A 152 2.69 1.43 -13.28
C THR A 152 3.49 2.57 -13.90
N ASP A 153 3.19 3.83 -13.61
CA ASP A 153 3.87 4.97 -14.23
C ASP A 153 5.08 5.47 -13.43
N GLY A 154 5.56 4.67 -12.48
CA GLY A 154 6.75 4.98 -11.69
C GLY A 154 6.49 5.90 -10.49
N GLU A 155 5.22 6.23 -10.19
CA GLU A 155 4.88 7.04 -9.02
C GLU A 155 4.99 6.22 -7.73
N GLU A 156 5.69 6.77 -6.74
CA GLU A 156 5.88 6.12 -5.45
C GLU A 156 4.58 6.02 -4.65
N ILE A 157 4.34 4.84 -4.07
CA ILE A 157 3.12 4.54 -3.33
C ILE A 157 3.12 5.20 -1.94
N TYR A 158 4.25 5.18 -1.22
CA TYR A 158 4.28 5.50 0.21
C TYR A 158 4.76 6.92 0.51
N HIS A 159 4.17 7.56 1.54
CA HIS A 159 4.65 8.84 2.07
C HIS A 159 5.99 8.73 2.77
N ALA A 160 6.22 7.62 3.46
CA ALA A 160 7.36 7.36 4.31
C ALA A 160 7.74 5.88 4.23
N LYS A 161 8.89 5.55 4.81
CA LYS A 161 9.29 4.16 4.98
C LYS A 161 8.29 3.42 5.88
N ILE A 162 8.10 2.13 5.61
CA ILE A 162 7.25 1.23 6.38
C ILE A 162 8.11 0.37 7.32
N SER A 163 7.47 -0.28 8.31
CA SER A 163 8.19 -1.21 9.18
C SER A 163 8.35 -2.58 8.52
N VAL A 164 9.44 -3.26 8.84
CA VAL A 164 9.65 -4.66 8.41
C VAL A 164 8.54 -5.56 8.96
N LYS A 165 8.10 -5.32 10.20
CA LYS A 165 7.00 -6.06 10.81
C LYS A 165 5.72 -5.97 9.98
N GLU A 166 5.38 -4.78 9.50
CA GLU A 166 4.19 -4.59 8.65
C GLU A 166 4.34 -5.34 7.32
N ALA A 167 5.50 -5.24 6.67
CA ALA A 167 5.74 -5.92 5.39
C ALA A 167 5.67 -7.45 5.50
N LEU A 168 6.23 -8.01 6.57
CA LEU A 168 6.22 -9.46 6.81
C LEU A 168 4.84 -9.99 7.22
N TRP A 169 3.98 -9.12 7.72
CA TRP A 169 2.61 -9.48 8.07
C TRP A 169 1.68 -9.53 6.85
N ARG A 170 1.89 -8.67 5.86
CA ARG A 170 1.12 -8.66 4.60
C ARG A 170 1.24 -9.96 3.85
#